data_6e096049792ccd58c4be4c0d8f48316c
#
_entry.id   6e096049792ccd58c4be4c0d8f48316c
#
_cell.length_a   1.000
_cell.length_b   1.000
_cell.length_c   1.000
_cell.angle_alpha   90.00
_cell.angle_beta   90.00
_cell.angle_gamma   90.00
#
_symmetry.space_group_name_H-M   'P 1'
#
loop_
_entity.id
_entity.type
_entity.pdbx_description
1 polymer ?
#
loop_
_entity_poly.entity_id
_entity_poly.type
_entity_poly.pdbx_seq_one_letter_code
_entity_poly.pdbx_strand_id
1 'polypeptide(L)'
;MLTAKHHDGFCLWPSAYTEYSVKNSPWRGGKGDLVRELSDACRRHGLKFGIYLSPWDRNHPEYGREEYVAYFHNQMRELLTGYGPLFEYWFDGANGGDGWYGGADEKRSIDAKTYYGYERARRTINELQPEAVIFGGTCADIRWIGNEEGRAGQTNWSMVKGRGDERLNDFTCGESDGDTWLPGECDVSIRPGWFYHPREDHQLKSLSRLIDIYYESVGRNANLLLNFPVDRSGRIASADSARIMEWRRALDAEFAHDLLAEAQATADNVRGGARRFSAAKAVDGRADTYWATDDGVTAATLSLQFEQPRRVNRILLQEYIPLGQRVGRFAVEWLDGDTWRPVETAEEMTTIGYKRIIRFAGVTTPALRVRFGQARGPLCISNVEAYDAPVLLEEPRIVRNGAGEVTLAAGDTQAEIRYTLDGTEPGPSSELYAKPFPMTGRGVVKALVRDPEDGRMSAVASRGFDIPCGAFRVKELPDEEAVGLFDGDVSTVVYLPAGVAGFSADTGEERTFRGFAYTPDQSRWASGVVTRYRVSVDGRTAAEGEFSNIVNNPVEQVVEFEPLRGRTVRFETLSLAAGDRPGIAEFSVLTE
;
A
#
# COMPACT_ATOMS: atom_id res chain seq x y z
N MET A 1 -13.18 -7.99 -0.60
CA MET A 1 -12.70 -8.64 0.67
C MET A 1 -13.36 -7.97 1.86
N LEU A 2 -13.90 -8.74 2.81
CA LEU A 2 -14.47 -8.23 4.06
C LEU A 2 -13.72 -8.82 5.26
N THR A 3 -13.27 -7.95 6.16
CA THR A 3 -12.76 -8.36 7.47
C THR A 3 -13.95 -8.80 8.35
N ALA A 4 -14.26 -10.10 8.35
CA ALA A 4 -15.40 -10.63 9.09
C ALA A 4 -15.14 -10.69 10.61
N LYS A 5 -13.90 -10.98 11.01
CA LYS A 5 -13.39 -10.91 12.39
C LYS A 5 -11.92 -10.48 12.35
N HIS A 6 -11.57 -9.40 13.06
CA HIS A 6 -10.20 -8.96 13.27
C HIS A 6 -9.61 -9.53 14.57
N HIS A 7 -8.43 -9.08 14.99
CA HIS A 7 -7.70 -9.53 16.19
C HIS A 7 -8.45 -9.27 17.51
N ASP A 8 -9.42 -8.34 17.51
CA ASP A 8 -10.29 -8.06 18.66
C ASP A 8 -11.31 -9.16 18.96
N GLY A 9 -11.50 -10.10 18.00
CA GLY A 9 -12.39 -11.26 18.14
C GLY A 9 -13.87 -10.97 17.88
N PHE A 10 -14.27 -9.71 17.58
CA PHE A 10 -15.68 -9.39 17.32
C PHE A 10 -16.12 -9.91 15.95
N CYS A 11 -17.19 -10.72 15.93
CA CYS A 11 -17.71 -11.30 14.70
C CYS A 11 -18.78 -10.43 14.06
N LEU A 12 -18.61 -10.05 12.80
CA LEU A 12 -19.58 -9.29 12.00
C LEU A 12 -20.74 -10.14 11.45
N TRP A 13 -20.82 -11.40 11.88
CA TRP A 13 -21.93 -12.32 11.62
C TRP A 13 -22.41 -12.96 12.94
N PRO A 14 -23.64 -13.48 13.00
CA PRO A 14 -24.19 -14.07 14.24
C PRO A 14 -23.62 -15.48 14.49
N SER A 15 -22.31 -15.58 14.72
CA SER A 15 -21.62 -16.85 14.94
C SER A 15 -22.27 -17.68 16.04
N ALA A 16 -22.43 -18.99 15.81
CA ALA A 16 -22.93 -19.92 16.81
C ALA A 16 -21.91 -20.25 17.91
N TYR A 17 -20.63 -19.88 17.70
CA TYR A 17 -19.52 -20.29 18.57
C TYR A 17 -19.06 -19.21 19.54
N THR A 18 -19.59 -17.99 19.45
CA THR A 18 -19.28 -16.91 20.37
C THR A 18 -20.48 -15.99 20.61
N GLU A 19 -20.56 -15.44 21.81
CA GLU A 19 -21.49 -14.36 22.14
C GLU A 19 -20.93 -12.98 21.74
N TYR A 20 -19.62 -12.87 21.47
CA TYR A 20 -18.97 -11.63 21.05
C TYR A 20 -19.12 -11.40 19.54
N SER A 21 -20.34 -11.00 19.16
CA SER A 21 -20.73 -10.81 17.76
C SER A 21 -21.91 -9.84 17.63
N VAL A 22 -22.24 -9.52 16.38
CA VAL A 22 -23.37 -8.65 16.00
C VAL A 22 -24.72 -9.09 16.61
N LYS A 23 -24.90 -10.40 16.93
CA LYS A 23 -26.14 -10.90 17.53
C LYS A 23 -26.41 -10.33 18.93
N ASN A 24 -25.38 -9.91 19.65
CA ASN A 24 -25.47 -9.30 20.97
C ASN A 24 -25.21 -7.79 20.95
N SER A 25 -25.09 -7.19 19.76
CA SER A 25 -25.00 -5.74 19.61
C SER A 25 -26.40 -5.11 19.54
N PRO A 26 -26.55 -3.81 19.84
CA PRO A 26 -27.82 -3.11 19.65
C PRO A 26 -28.19 -2.92 18.17
N TRP A 27 -27.25 -3.14 17.25
CA TRP A 27 -27.45 -2.97 15.82
C TRP A 27 -28.55 -3.93 15.33
N ARG A 28 -29.61 -3.36 14.73
CA ARG A 28 -30.81 -4.08 14.26
C ARG A 28 -31.44 -4.99 15.33
N GLY A 29 -31.28 -4.66 16.62
CA GLY A 29 -31.80 -5.46 17.71
C GLY A 29 -31.23 -6.88 17.76
N GLY A 30 -29.94 -7.04 17.43
CA GLY A 30 -29.25 -8.32 17.41
C GLY A 30 -29.54 -9.22 16.19
N LYS A 31 -30.28 -8.72 15.19
CA LYS A 31 -30.63 -9.49 13.97
C LYS A 31 -29.78 -9.11 12.76
N GLY A 32 -28.71 -8.35 12.96
CA GLY A 32 -27.80 -7.97 11.89
C GLY A 32 -26.86 -9.10 11.49
N ASP A 33 -26.52 -9.17 10.20
CA ASP A 33 -25.50 -10.04 9.63
C ASP A 33 -24.80 -9.26 8.50
N LEU A 34 -23.69 -8.58 8.85
CA LEU A 34 -22.98 -7.73 7.90
C LEU A 34 -22.33 -8.55 6.79
N VAL A 35 -21.85 -9.75 7.11
CA VAL A 35 -21.25 -10.65 6.12
C VAL A 35 -22.27 -11.04 5.07
N ARG A 36 -23.50 -11.37 5.48
CA ARG A 36 -24.62 -11.67 4.60
C ARG A 36 -24.97 -10.49 3.71
N GLU A 37 -25.18 -9.33 4.33
CA GLU A 37 -25.60 -8.14 3.61
C GLU A 37 -24.60 -7.72 2.54
N LEU A 38 -23.29 -7.79 2.84
CA LEU A 38 -22.25 -7.45 1.87
C LEU A 38 -22.10 -8.54 0.79
N SER A 39 -22.15 -9.83 1.14
CA SER A 39 -22.07 -10.91 0.16
C SER A 39 -23.22 -10.84 -0.85
N ASP A 40 -24.45 -10.57 -0.35
CA ASP A 40 -25.62 -10.39 -1.23
C ASP A 40 -25.50 -9.13 -2.09
N ALA A 41 -24.93 -8.03 -1.56
CA ALA A 41 -24.66 -6.81 -2.33
C ALA A 41 -23.62 -7.07 -3.44
N CYS A 42 -22.52 -7.73 -3.13
CA CYS A 42 -21.52 -8.11 -4.12
C CYS A 42 -22.14 -8.91 -5.27
N ARG A 43 -22.96 -9.89 -4.95
CA ARG A 43 -23.66 -10.72 -5.94
C ARG A 43 -24.60 -9.89 -6.82
N ARG A 44 -25.36 -8.97 -6.24
CA ARG A 44 -26.26 -8.06 -7.01
C ARG A 44 -25.50 -7.15 -7.95
N HIS A 45 -24.28 -6.76 -7.58
CA HIS A 45 -23.46 -5.83 -8.38
C HIS A 45 -22.40 -6.55 -9.24
N GLY A 46 -22.41 -7.87 -9.34
CA GLY A 46 -21.46 -8.63 -10.14
C GLY A 46 -20.03 -8.61 -9.62
N LEU A 47 -19.84 -8.31 -8.31
CA LEU A 47 -18.56 -8.32 -7.65
C LEU A 47 -18.28 -9.69 -7.03
N LYS A 48 -17.05 -10.14 -7.09
CA LYS A 48 -16.59 -11.31 -6.33
C LYS A 48 -16.52 -10.97 -4.85
N PHE A 49 -16.79 -11.94 -3.98
CA PHE A 49 -16.77 -11.77 -2.54
C PHE A 49 -15.68 -12.62 -1.91
N GLY A 50 -14.86 -12.01 -1.07
CA GLY A 50 -13.83 -12.69 -0.28
C GLY A 50 -13.96 -12.35 1.19
N ILE A 51 -13.42 -13.21 2.05
CA ILE A 51 -13.53 -13.11 3.51
C ILE A 51 -12.15 -13.16 4.15
N TYR A 52 -11.90 -12.23 5.07
CA TYR A 52 -10.80 -12.25 6.01
C TYR A 52 -11.30 -12.77 7.36
N LEU A 53 -10.65 -13.77 7.91
CA LEU A 53 -10.83 -14.25 9.26
C LEU A 53 -9.48 -14.26 9.99
N SER A 54 -9.31 -13.38 10.99
CA SER A 54 -8.09 -13.37 11.80
C SER A 54 -7.92 -14.70 12.54
N PRO A 55 -6.78 -15.39 12.38
CA PRO A 55 -6.44 -16.53 13.22
C PRO A 55 -6.12 -16.11 14.66
N TRP A 56 -5.54 -14.91 14.85
CA TRP A 56 -5.29 -14.33 16.16
C TRP A 56 -6.56 -13.73 16.74
N ASP A 57 -6.86 -14.05 18.00
CA ASP A 57 -8.02 -13.53 18.73
C ASP A 57 -7.58 -13.08 20.13
N ARG A 58 -7.46 -11.77 20.30
CA ARG A 58 -7.01 -11.14 21.56
C ARG A 58 -8.06 -11.22 22.67
N ASN A 59 -9.31 -11.54 22.34
CA ASN A 59 -10.42 -11.60 23.28
C ASN A 59 -10.67 -13.02 23.79
N HIS A 60 -10.41 -14.05 22.97
CA HIS A 60 -10.82 -15.42 23.30
C HIS A 60 -10.00 -16.02 24.45
N PRO A 61 -10.66 -16.51 25.54
CA PRO A 61 -9.96 -17.02 26.73
C PRO A 61 -9.06 -18.23 26.46
N GLU A 62 -9.40 -19.05 25.46
CA GLU A 62 -8.65 -20.27 25.12
C GLU A 62 -7.61 -20.05 24.01
N TYR A 63 -7.37 -18.82 23.56
CA TYR A 63 -6.30 -18.56 22.59
C TYR A 63 -4.95 -19.06 23.12
N GLY A 64 -4.20 -19.74 22.28
CA GLY A 64 -2.95 -20.40 22.65
C GLY A 64 -3.12 -21.87 23.12
N ARG A 65 -4.36 -22.39 23.15
CA ARG A 65 -4.72 -23.76 23.53
C ARG A 65 -5.44 -24.50 22.40
N GLU A 66 -5.58 -25.82 22.48
CA GLU A 66 -6.22 -26.62 21.42
C GLU A 66 -7.71 -26.31 21.25
N GLU A 67 -8.42 -25.94 22.30
CA GLU A 67 -9.83 -25.58 22.27
C GLU A 67 -10.09 -24.40 21.34
N TYR A 68 -9.18 -23.42 21.31
CA TYR A 68 -9.27 -22.31 20.37
C TYR A 68 -9.15 -22.76 18.91
N VAL A 69 -8.31 -23.73 18.60
CA VAL A 69 -8.14 -24.23 17.23
C VAL A 69 -9.46 -24.81 16.71
N ALA A 70 -10.19 -25.56 17.56
CA ALA A 70 -11.52 -26.08 17.21
C ALA A 70 -12.52 -24.93 16.95
N TYR A 71 -12.53 -23.90 17.81
CA TYR A 71 -13.35 -22.71 17.65
C TYR A 71 -13.05 -21.99 16.33
N PHE A 72 -11.77 -21.74 16.02
CA PHE A 72 -11.34 -21.08 14.79
C PHE A 72 -11.81 -21.85 13.55
N HIS A 73 -11.61 -23.19 13.49
CA HIS A 73 -12.06 -24.01 12.37
C HIS A 73 -13.59 -24.08 12.24
N ASN A 74 -14.34 -24.02 13.35
CA ASN A 74 -15.79 -23.98 13.32
C ASN A 74 -16.30 -22.64 12.73
N GLN A 75 -15.73 -21.51 13.14
CA GLN A 75 -16.04 -20.20 12.56
C GLN A 75 -15.70 -20.15 11.06
N MET A 76 -14.54 -20.71 10.68
CA MET A 76 -14.16 -20.83 9.27
C MET A 76 -15.22 -21.59 8.48
N ARG A 77 -15.72 -22.71 9.00
CA ARG A 77 -16.76 -23.52 8.33
C ARG A 77 -18.10 -22.76 8.22
N GLU A 78 -18.51 -21.98 9.23
CA GLU A 78 -19.68 -21.09 9.11
C GLU A 78 -19.55 -20.15 7.92
N LEU A 79 -18.39 -19.49 7.80
CA LEU A 79 -18.13 -18.52 6.75
C LEU A 79 -18.05 -19.19 5.36
N LEU A 80 -17.49 -20.37 5.25
CA LEU A 80 -17.35 -21.10 3.99
C LEU A 80 -18.70 -21.66 3.48
N THR A 81 -19.65 -21.95 4.36
CA THR A 81 -20.93 -22.58 3.98
C THR A 81 -22.12 -21.61 3.98
N GLY A 82 -21.99 -20.52 4.73
CA GLY A 82 -23.13 -19.63 4.98
C GLY A 82 -23.34 -18.54 3.94
N TYR A 83 -22.36 -18.12 3.16
CA TYR A 83 -22.36 -16.82 2.49
C TYR A 83 -22.20 -16.85 0.96
N GLY A 84 -22.37 -18.03 0.36
CA GLY A 84 -22.28 -18.25 -1.08
C GLY A 84 -20.84 -18.41 -1.57
N PRO A 85 -20.60 -18.29 -2.89
CA PRO A 85 -19.28 -18.49 -3.47
C PRO A 85 -18.28 -17.43 -3.00
N LEU A 86 -17.10 -17.91 -2.60
CA LEU A 86 -15.96 -17.04 -2.25
C LEU A 86 -14.90 -17.16 -3.35
N PHE A 87 -14.25 -16.03 -3.67
CA PHE A 87 -13.11 -16.05 -4.57
C PHE A 87 -11.78 -16.06 -3.83
N GLU A 88 -11.76 -15.59 -2.58
CA GLU A 88 -10.56 -15.54 -1.76
C GLU A 88 -10.89 -15.69 -0.28
N TYR A 89 -10.04 -16.44 0.43
CA TYR A 89 -10.09 -16.59 1.88
C TYR A 89 -8.75 -16.13 2.48
N TRP A 90 -8.80 -15.16 3.37
CA TRP A 90 -7.64 -14.41 3.81
C TRP A 90 -7.31 -14.66 5.29
N PHE A 91 -6.13 -15.18 5.56
CA PHE A 91 -5.59 -15.36 6.90
C PHE A 91 -4.54 -14.29 7.18
N ASP A 92 -4.71 -13.56 8.29
CA ASP A 92 -3.70 -12.62 8.76
C ASP A 92 -2.47 -13.35 9.32
N GLY A 93 -1.28 -12.82 9.04
CA GLY A 93 -0.02 -13.34 9.55
C GLY A 93 0.26 -12.95 11.00
N ALA A 94 -0.44 -11.93 11.54
CA ALA A 94 -0.28 -11.52 12.92
C ALA A 94 -0.76 -12.60 13.89
N ASN A 95 0.04 -12.89 14.91
CA ASN A 95 -0.25 -13.94 15.87
C ASN A 95 0.52 -13.73 17.18
N GLY A 96 -0.12 -14.06 18.29
CA GLY A 96 0.47 -13.90 19.62
C GLY A 96 0.66 -12.42 20.02
N GLY A 97 1.01 -12.21 21.26
CA GLY A 97 1.20 -10.89 21.83
C GLY A 97 0.24 -10.59 22.96
N ASP A 98 0.19 -9.32 23.34
CA ASP A 98 -0.66 -8.84 24.43
C ASP A 98 -2.13 -8.92 24.03
N GLY A 99 -2.98 -9.35 24.93
CA GLY A 99 -4.41 -9.47 24.71
C GLY A 99 -5.22 -9.58 25.99
N TRP A 100 -6.53 -9.36 25.84
CA TRP A 100 -7.48 -9.46 26.94
C TRP A 100 -7.72 -10.91 27.38
N TYR A 101 -7.74 -11.87 26.44
CA TYR A 101 -7.84 -13.32 26.63
C TYR A 101 -8.82 -13.72 27.73
N GLY A 102 -10.07 -13.25 27.62
CA GLY A 102 -11.13 -13.51 28.59
C GLY A 102 -10.95 -12.81 29.93
N GLY A 103 -10.15 -11.76 30.00
CA GLY A 103 -9.87 -10.99 31.21
C GLY A 103 -8.54 -11.34 31.88
N ALA A 104 -7.75 -12.25 31.30
CA ALA A 104 -6.41 -12.59 31.84
C ALA A 104 -5.40 -11.45 31.66
N ASP A 105 -5.58 -10.60 30.61
CA ASP A 105 -4.73 -9.45 30.30
C ASP A 105 -3.24 -9.83 30.29
N GLU A 106 -2.91 -10.80 29.48
CA GLU A 106 -1.56 -11.40 29.41
C GLU A 106 -1.03 -11.48 27.98
N LYS A 107 0.24 -11.77 27.83
CA LYS A 107 0.88 -12.09 26.56
C LYS A 107 0.85 -13.60 26.33
N ARG A 108 0.34 -14.03 25.16
CA ARG A 108 0.38 -15.42 24.72
C ARG A 108 1.19 -15.55 23.44
N SER A 109 2.06 -16.54 23.38
CA SER A 109 2.87 -16.85 22.21
C SER A 109 2.52 -18.24 21.71
N ILE A 110 2.50 -18.40 20.38
CA ILE A 110 2.23 -19.68 19.71
C ILE A 110 3.26 -19.90 18.59
N ASP A 111 3.40 -21.14 18.14
CA ASP A 111 4.06 -21.41 16.87
C ASP A 111 3.02 -21.34 15.74
N ALA A 112 2.99 -20.23 15.03
CA ALA A 112 2.01 -19.98 13.98
C ALA A 112 2.06 -21.01 12.85
N LYS A 113 3.20 -21.68 12.62
CA LYS A 113 3.34 -22.70 11.57
C LYS A 113 2.47 -23.94 11.83
N THR A 114 2.33 -24.31 13.10
CA THR A 114 1.71 -25.58 13.50
C THR A 114 0.39 -25.38 14.24
N TYR A 115 0.26 -24.32 15.04
CA TYR A 115 -0.83 -24.11 15.97
C TYR A 115 -2.22 -24.06 15.32
N TYR A 116 -2.40 -23.28 14.26
CA TYR A 116 -3.71 -23.07 13.64
C TYR A 116 -4.21 -24.24 12.78
N GLY A 117 -3.36 -25.22 12.47
CA GLY A 117 -3.73 -26.36 11.64
C GLY A 117 -4.06 -25.98 10.19
N TYR A 118 -3.23 -25.13 9.56
CA TYR A 118 -3.44 -24.60 8.22
C TYR A 118 -3.64 -25.68 7.14
N GLU A 119 -3.00 -26.83 7.24
CA GLU A 119 -3.22 -27.95 6.31
C GLU A 119 -4.66 -28.50 6.39
N ARG A 120 -5.25 -28.51 7.59
CA ARG A 120 -6.67 -28.86 7.77
C ARG A 120 -7.55 -27.73 7.21
N ALA A 121 -7.19 -26.47 7.45
CA ALA A 121 -7.91 -25.30 6.91
C ALA A 121 -7.96 -25.38 5.38
N ARG A 122 -6.82 -25.60 4.71
CA ARG A 122 -6.75 -25.74 3.25
C ARG A 122 -7.67 -26.85 2.73
N ARG A 123 -7.63 -28.06 3.32
CA ARG A 123 -8.52 -29.16 2.92
C ARG A 123 -9.98 -28.75 3.02
N THR A 124 -10.38 -28.10 4.11
CA THR A 124 -11.76 -27.63 4.32
C THR A 124 -12.16 -26.57 3.30
N ILE A 125 -11.27 -25.60 2.99
CA ILE A 125 -11.55 -24.57 1.99
C ILE A 125 -11.69 -25.19 0.60
N ASN A 126 -10.76 -26.05 0.18
CA ASN A 126 -10.80 -26.71 -1.11
C ASN A 126 -12.04 -27.60 -1.30
N GLU A 127 -12.51 -28.24 -0.22
CA GLU A 127 -13.73 -29.07 -0.22
C GLU A 127 -15.00 -28.21 -0.38
N LEU A 128 -15.10 -27.10 0.33
CA LEU A 128 -16.33 -26.30 0.42
C LEU A 128 -16.36 -25.13 -0.57
N GLN A 129 -15.19 -24.62 -0.99
CA GLN A 129 -15.02 -23.47 -1.88
C GLN A 129 -13.83 -23.72 -2.83
N PRO A 130 -13.95 -24.67 -3.79
CA PRO A 130 -12.82 -25.12 -4.62
C PRO A 130 -12.22 -24.03 -5.52
N GLU A 131 -12.97 -23.00 -5.81
CA GLU A 131 -12.52 -21.84 -6.63
C GLU A 131 -11.87 -20.71 -5.79
N ALA A 132 -11.92 -20.81 -4.45
CA ALA A 132 -11.34 -19.79 -3.60
C ALA A 132 -9.83 -19.97 -3.50
N VAL A 133 -9.09 -18.89 -3.72
CA VAL A 133 -7.65 -18.82 -3.43
C VAL A 133 -7.43 -18.49 -1.95
N ILE A 134 -6.33 -18.98 -1.40
CA ILE A 134 -6.00 -18.81 0.02
C ILE A 134 -4.82 -17.83 0.14
N PHE A 135 -5.03 -16.72 0.85
CA PHE A 135 -3.96 -15.83 1.23
C PHE A 135 -3.48 -16.14 2.65
N GLY A 136 -2.17 -16.16 2.83
CA GLY A 136 -1.52 -16.26 4.14
C GLY A 136 -1.50 -17.67 4.75
N GLY A 137 -0.83 -17.80 5.87
CA GLY A 137 -0.56 -19.06 6.52
C GLY A 137 0.38 -19.98 5.73
N THR A 138 0.71 -21.14 6.30
CA THR A 138 1.58 -22.13 5.63
C THR A 138 0.88 -22.87 4.50
N CYS A 139 -0.41 -22.60 4.27
CA CYS A 139 -1.23 -23.26 3.25
C CYS A 139 -1.58 -22.36 2.06
N ALA A 140 -0.96 -21.19 1.96
CA ALA A 140 -1.29 -20.14 1.00
C ALA A 140 -1.21 -20.56 -0.47
N ASP A 141 -2.06 -19.96 -1.31
CA ASP A 141 -1.97 -19.92 -2.78
C ASP A 141 -1.42 -18.58 -3.26
N ILE A 142 -1.50 -17.55 -2.42
CA ILE A 142 -0.97 -16.21 -2.63
C ILE A 142 -0.17 -15.80 -1.40
N ARG A 143 1.05 -15.27 -1.59
CA ARG A 143 1.90 -14.79 -0.51
C ARG A 143 1.68 -13.31 -0.26
N TRP A 144 1.85 -12.89 0.98
CA TRP A 144 2.05 -11.50 1.33
C TRP A 144 3.34 -10.96 0.68
N ILE A 145 3.29 -9.73 0.16
CA ILE A 145 4.44 -9.12 -0.53
C ILE A 145 5.54 -8.61 0.43
N GLY A 146 5.33 -8.69 1.75
CA GLY A 146 6.32 -8.33 2.76
C GLY A 146 6.32 -6.86 3.19
N ASN A 147 5.35 -6.06 2.76
CA ASN A 147 5.13 -4.69 3.20
C ASN A 147 3.66 -4.30 3.01
N GLU A 148 3.24 -3.24 3.71
CA GLU A 148 1.90 -2.65 3.58
C GLU A 148 1.94 -1.27 2.89
N GLU A 149 2.95 -1.07 2.03
CA GLU A 149 3.14 0.13 1.23
C GLU A 149 2.52 0.01 -0.18
N GLY A 150 2.04 -1.19 -0.54
CA GLY A 150 1.51 -1.49 -1.86
C GLY A 150 2.60 -1.67 -2.92
N ARG A 151 3.77 -2.20 -2.56
CA ARG A 151 4.94 -2.25 -3.43
C ARG A 151 5.55 -3.65 -3.55
N ALA A 152 5.56 -4.19 -4.78
CA ALA A 152 6.36 -5.34 -5.17
C ALA A 152 7.77 -4.92 -5.61
N GLY A 153 8.71 -5.85 -5.56
CA GLY A 153 10.05 -5.66 -6.10
C GLY A 153 10.02 -5.43 -7.62
N GLN A 154 11.00 -4.72 -8.13
CA GLN A 154 11.16 -4.53 -9.57
C GLN A 154 11.39 -5.87 -10.30
N THR A 155 12.09 -6.81 -9.65
CA THR A 155 12.08 -8.24 -9.98
C THR A 155 11.05 -8.93 -9.10
N ASN A 156 10.05 -9.57 -9.69
CA ASN A 156 9.03 -10.28 -8.94
C ASN A 156 8.65 -11.60 -9.63
N TRP A 157 9.14 -12.71 -9.07
CA TRP A 157 8.78 -14.05 -9.47
C TRP A 157 7.54 -14.53 -8.70
N SER A 158 6.60 -15.17 -9.41
CA SER A 158 5.49 -15.89 -8.78
C SER A 158 5.89 -17.28 -8.28
N MET A 159 7.17 -17.57 -8.21
CA MET A 159 7.74 -18.83 -7.76
C MET A 159 8.49 -18.62 -6.46
N VAL A 160 8.44 -19.62 -5.58
CA VAL A 160 9.19 -19.69 -4.32
C VAL A 160 9.66 -21.11 -4.05
N LYS A 161 10.60 -21.29 -3.13
CA LYS A 161 11.02 -22.60 -2.64
C LYS A 161 10.15 -23.04 -1.47
N GLY A 162 9.33 -24.05 -1.68
CA GLY A 162 8.39 -24.53 -0.68
C GLY A 162 7.16 -23.62 -0.53
N ARG A 163 6.13 -24.14 0.13
CA ARG A 163 4.88 -23.42 0.35
C ARG A 163 4.87 -22.77 1.73
N GLY A 164 4.66 -21.45 1.78
CA GLY A 164 4.53 -20.71 3.04
C GLY A 164 5.80 -20.78 3.90
N ASP A 165 6.97 -20.86 3.28
CA ASP A 165 8.23 -20.98 3.98
C ASP A 165 8.78 -19.59 4.34
N GLU A 166 9.11 -19.42 5.62
CA GLU A 166 9.78 -18.21 6.14
C GLU A 166 11.22 -18.02 5.64
N ARG A 167 11.70 -18.93 4.77
CA ARG A 167 13.02 -18.87 4.14
C ARG A 167 13.09 -17.92 2.94
N LEU A 168 11.99 -17.28 2.53
CA LEU A 168 12.06 -16.19 1.56
C LEU A 168 12.92 -15.05 2.12
N ASN A 169 14.10 -14.85 1.55
CA ASN A 169 14.98 -13.76 1.92
C ASN A 169 14.37 -12.39 1.60
N ASP A 170 13.50 -12.34 0.58
CA ASP A 170 12.76 -11.14 0.18
C ASP A 170 11.39 -11.52 -0.39
N PHE A 171 10.34 -11.27 0.38
CA PHE A 171 8.96 -11.50 -0.03
C PHE A 171 8.55 -10.69 -1.27
N THR A 172 9.19 -9.54 -1.51
CA THR A 172 8.85 -8.66 -2.64
C THR A 172 9.27 -9.22 -3.98
N CYS A 173 10.28 -10.11 -4.02
CA CYS A 173 10.94 -10.56 -5.24
C CYS A 173 10.54 -11.96 -5.70
N GLY A 174 10.10 -12.85 -4.79
CA GLY A 174 10.02 -14.27 -5.08
C GLY A 174 11.38 -14.87 -5.46
N GLU A 175 11.40 -16.05 -6.08
CA GLU A 175 12.64 -16.79 -6.37
C GLU A 175 12.67 -17.30 -7.80
N SER A 176 13.75 -17.01 -8.53
CA SER A 176 13.91 -17.42 -9.94
C SER A 176 14.05 -18.94 -10.11
N ASP A 177 14.52 -19.63 -9.08
CA ASP A 177 14.71 -21.10 -9.04
C ASP A 177 13.67 -21.79 -8.11
N GLY A 178 12.58 -21.09 -7.78
CA GLY A 178 11.48 -21.63 -7.00
C GLY A 178 10.78 -22.80 -7.71
N ASP A 179 10.21 -23.72 -6.92
CA ASP A 179 9.51 -24.93 -7.35
C ASP A 179 7.98 -24.88 -7.09
N THR A 180 7.53 -23.91 -6.32
CA THR A 180 6.12 -23.74 -5.94
C THR A 180 5.57 -22.44 -6.50
N TRP A 181 4.40 -22.50 -7.14
CA TRP A 181 3.67 -21.34 -7.63
C TRP A 181 2.99 -20.62 -6.47
N LEU A 182 3.42 -19.39 -6.17
CA LEU A 182 2.93 -18.57 -5.07
C LEU A 182 3.09 -17.08 -5.42
N PRO A 183 2.19 -16.52 -6.26
CA PRO A 183 2.22 -15.11 -6.63
C PRO A 183 2.08 -14.18 -5.42
N GLY A 184 2.55 -12.93 -5.55
CA GLY A 184 2.47 -11.94 -4.48
C GLY A 184 1.18 -11.13 -4.52
N GLU A 185 0.69 -10.74 -3.34
CA GLU A 185 -0.35 -9.74 -3.16
C GLU A 185 0.17 -8.59 -2.32
N CYS A 186 -0.05 -7.36 -2.81
CA CYS A 186 0.28 -6.11 -2.13
C CYS A 186 -0.98 -5.64 -1.42
N ASP A 187 -0.96 -5.59 -0.12
CA ASP A 187 -1.98 -4.97 0.70
C ASP A 187 -1.54 -3.57 1.13
N VAL A 188 -2.46 -2.63 1.09
CA VAL A 188 -2.20 -1.23 1.46
C VAL A 188 -3.51 -0.51 1.76
N SER A 189 -3.49 0.40 2.72
CA SER A 189 -4.66 1.25 3.00
C SER A 189 -4.57 2.57 2.23
N ILE A 190 -5.71 3.10 1.80
CA ILE A 190 -5.82 4.48 1.28
C ILE A 190 -5.51 5.53 2.35
N ARG A 191 -5.64 5.17 3.63
CA ARG A 191 -5.41 5.99 4.82
C ARG A 191 -4.08 5.62 5.50
N PRO A 192 -3.61 6.38 6.50
CA PRO A 192 -2.43 6.01 7.29
C PRO A 192 -2.53 4.62 7.92
N GLY A 193 -3.66 4.29 8.53
CA GLY A 193 -3.93 2.98 9.14
C GLY A 193 -5.03 2.20 8.45
N TRP A 194 -5.35 1.01 9.01
CA TRP A 194 -6.37 0.09 8.47
C TRP A 194 -7.81 0.48 8.85
N PHE A 195 -7.99 1.34 9.86
CA PHE A 195 -9.29 1.75 10.37
C PHE A 195 -9.58 3.21 10.07
N TYR A 196 -10.87 3.56 10.06
CA TYR A 196 -11.32 4.92 9.82
C TYR A 196 -11.19 5.81 11.06
N HIS A 197 -10.55 6.96 10.88
CA HIS A 197 -10.55 8.06 11.84
C HIS A 197 -10.88 9.37 11.14
N PRO A 198 -11.92 10.14 11.58
CA PRO A 198 -12.29 11.41 10.92
C PRO A 198 -11.15 12.42 10.84
N ARG A 199 -10.25 12.43 11.86
CA ARG A 199 -9.07 13.30 11.89
C ARG A 199 -8.07 13.04 10.77
N GLU A 200 -8.14 11.88 10.10
CA GLU A 200 -7.26 11.47 9.01
C GLU A 200 -7.83 11.74 7.62
N ASP A 201 -8.99 12.42 7.50
CA ASP A 201 -9.62 12.71 6.21
C ASP A 201 -8.73 13.56 5.28
N HIS A 202 -7.79 14.32 5.85
CA HIS A 202 -6.80 15.10 5.12
C HIS A 202 -5.50 14.33 4.82
N GLN A 203 -5.35 13.09 5.28
CA GLN A 203 -4.16 12.24 5.12
C GLN A 203 -4.38 11.08 4.13
N LEU A 204 -5.39 11.17 3.29
CA LEU A 204 -5.58 10.21 2.21
C LEU A 204 -4.35 10.21 1.29
N LYS A 205 -3.97 9.04 0.82
CA LYS A 205 -2.95 8.95 -0.22
C LYS A 205 -3.31 9.81 -1.42
N SER A 206 -2.34 10.54 -1.96
CA SER A 206 -2.51 11.39 -3.13
C SER A 206 -2.88 10.57 -4.36
N LEU A 207 -3.42 11.22 -5.39
CA LEU A 207 -3.71 10.56 -6.66
C LEU A 207 -2.44 10.00 -7.29
N SER A 208 -1.34 10.76 -7.30
CA SER A 208 -0.05 10.31 -7.82
C SER A 208 0.45 9.07 -7.07
N ARG A 209 0.37 9.06 -5.72
CA ARG A 209 0.78 7.89 -4.93
C ARG A 209 -0.08 6.66 -5.21
N LEU A 210 -1.40 6.81 -5.43
CA LEU A 210 -2.27 5.68 -5.80
C LEU A 210 -1.97 5.14 -7.21
N ILE A 211 -1.60 6.01 -8.13
CA ILE A 211 -1.12 5.61 -9.46
C ILE A 211 0.21 4.85 -9.32
N ASP A 212 1.16 5.35 -8.53
CA ASP A 212 2.42 4.64 -8.28
C ASP A 212 2.19 3.27 -7.65
N ILE A 213 1.30 3.16 -6.67
CA ILE A 213 0.92 1.87 -6.07
C ILE A 213 0.42 0.90 -7.15
N TYR A 214 -0.40 1.34 -8.11
CA TYR A 214 -0.85 0.48 -9.21
C TYR A 214 0.32 -0.02 -10.06
N TYR A 215 1.23 0.86 -10.44
CA TYR A 215 2.42 0.49 -11.21
C TYR A 215 3.39 -0.39 -10.40
N GLU A 216 3.54 -0.11 -9.12
CA GLU A 216 4.45 -0.83 -8.22
C GLU A 216 3.91 -2.18 -7.73
N SER A 217 2.60 -2.43 -7.85
CA SER A 217 1.94 -3.70 -7.53
C SER A 217 1.52 -4.46 -8.80
N VAL A 218 0.40 -4.05 -9.41
CA VAL A 218 -0.16 -4.68 -10.60
C VAL A 218 0.81 -4.60 -11.78
N GLY A 219 1.49 -3.48 -11.94
CA GLY A 219 2.53 -3.28 -12.97
C GLY A 219 3.83 -4.05 -12.70
N ARG A 220 3.97 -4.71 -11.55
CA ARG A 220 5.11 -5.57 -11.17
C ARG A 220 4.69 -6.97 -10.78
N ASN A 221 3.72 -7.54 -11.52
CA ASN A 221 3.30 -8.94 -11.39
C ASN A 221 2.76 -9.31 -9.99
N ALA A 222 2.04 -8.41 -9.32
CA ALA A 222 1.38 -8.69 -8.05
C ALA A 222 -0.11 -8.33 -8.10
N ASN A 223 -0.93 -8.93 -7.23
CA ASN A 223 -2.26 -8.42 -6.95
C ASN A 223 -2.17 -7.14 -6.11
N LEU A 224 -3.24 -6.35 -6.13
CA LEU A 224 -3.41 -5.20 -5.25
C LEU A 224 -4.67 -5.37 -4.42
N LEU A 225 -4.52 -5.42 -3.11
CA LEU A 225 -5.58 -5.32 -2.11
C LEU A 225 -5.55 -3.93 -1.50
N LEU A 226 -6.37 -3.00 -2.02
CA LEU A 226 -6.45 -1.64 -1.50
C LEU A 226 -7.58 -1.54 -0.47
N ASN A 227 -7.24 -1.22 0.76
CA ASN A 227 -8.18 -1.09 1.86
C ASN A 227 -8.88 0.28 1.85
N PHE A 228 -10.20 0.25 1.99
CA PHE A 228 -11.08 1.40 2.19
C PHE A 228 -11.81 1.23 3.52
N PRO A 229 -11.33 1.83 4.61
CA PRO A 229 -11.99 1.73 5.91
C PRO A 229 -13.40 2.34 5.85
N VAL A 230 -14.34 1.69 6.49
CA VAL A 230 -15.70 2.23 6.62
C VAL A 230 -15.80 3.18 7.81
N ASP A 231 -16.61 4.23 7.67
CA ASP A 231 -16.93 5.14 8.77
C ASP A 231 -17.85 4.46 9.82
N ARG A 232 -18.17 5.16 10.90
CA ARG A 232 -19.05 4.63 11.96
C ARG A 232 -20.49 4.36 11.51
N SER A 233 -20.90 4.82 10.33
CA SER A 233 -22.19 4.49 9.72
C SER A 233 -22.14 3.22 8.86
N GLY A 234 -20.97 2.60 8.72
CA GLY A 234 -20.73 1.42 7.88
C GLY A 234 -20.60 1.74 6.38
N ARG A 235 -20.29 2.98 6.03
CA ARG A 235 -20.09 3.42 4.64
C ARG A 235 -18.66 3.87 4.41
N ILE A 236 -18.21 3.77 3.17
CA ILE A 236 -16.97 4.41 2.74
C ILE A 236 -17.16 5.93 2.85
N ALA A 237 -16.24 6.61 3.52
CA ALA A 237 -16.29 8.05 3.70
C ALA A 237 -16.30 8.78 2.36
N SER A 238 -16.92 9.97 2.31
CA SER A 238 -17.07 10.73 1.06
C SER A 238 -15.73 11.14 0.45
N ALA A 239 -14.73 11.47 1.29
CA ALA A 239 -13.39 11.80 0.83
C ALA A 239 -12.71 10.59 0.17
N ASP A 240 -12.78 9.41 0.78
CA ASP A 240 -12.26 8.16 0.23
C ASP A 240 -12.95 7.81 -1.11
N SER A 241 -14.29 7.90 -1.15
CA SER A 241 -15.05 7.65 -2.37
C SER A 241 -14.67 8.59 -3.51
N ALA A 242 -14.46 9.87 -3.22
CA ALA A 242 -14.03 10.86 -4.21
C ALA A 242 -12.64 10.50 -4.77
N ARG A 243 -11.68 10.18 -3.90
CA ARG A 243 -10.30 9.80 -4.28
C ARG A 243 -10.26 8.49 -5.07
N ILE A 244 -11.06 7.48 -4.71
CA ILE A 244 -11.18 6.22 -5.46
C ILE A 244 -11.69 6.48 -6.88
N MET A 245 -12.72 7.31 -7.02
CA MET A 245 -13.30 7.62 -8.33
C MET A 245 -12.37 8.48 -9.18
N GLU A 246 -11.57 9.35 -8.57
CA GLU A 246 -10.52 10.10 -9.24
C GLU A 246 -9.42 9.16 -9.76
N TRP A 247 -8.93 8.27 -8.91
CA TRP A 247 -7.95 7.24 -9.26
C TRP A 247 -8.45 6.33 -10.40
N ARG A 248 -9.72 5.88 -10.33
CA ARG A 248 -10.32 5.07 -11.40
C ARG A 248 -10.31 5.81 -12.73
N ARG A 249 -10.75 7.09 -12.74
CA ARG A 249 -10.76 7.90 -13.97
C ARG A 249 -9.36 8.11 -14.54
N ALA A 250 -8.37 8.31 -13.69
CA ALA A 250 -6.97 8.46 -14.12
C ALA A 250 -6.46 7.18 -14.77
N LEU A 251 -6.67 6.01 -14.17
CA LEU A 251 -6.29 4.73 -14.78
C LEU A 251 -7.03 4.47 -16.09
N ASP A 252 -8.34 4.77 -16.16
CA ASP A 252 -9.11 4.62 -17.39
C ASP A 252 -8.56 5.51 -18.51
N ALA A 253 -8.10 6.72 -18.19
CA ALA A 253 -7.48 7.62 -19.16
C ALA A 253 -6.09 7.14 -19.61
N GLU A 254 -5.27 6.62 -18.68
CA GLU A 254 -3.93 6.11 -19.00
C GLU A 254 -3.96 4.91 -19.96
N PHE A 255 -4.95 4.03 -19.82
CA PHE A 255 -5.08 2.80 -20.58
C PHE A 255 -6.25 2.83 -21.60
N ALA A 256 -6.72 4.03 -22.00
CA ALA A 256 -7.88 4.17 -22.87
C ALA A 256 -7.67 3.64 -24.29
N HIS A 257 -6.47 3.80 -24.84
CA HIS A 257 -6.19 3.51 -26.24
C HIS A 257 -4.88 2.75 -26.40
N ASP A 258 -4.97 1.46 -26.66
CA ASP A 258 -3.81 0.66 -27.04
C ASP A 258 -3.36 1.03 -28.45
N LEU A 259 -2.17 1.61 -28.55
CA LEU A 259 -1.57 2.04 -29.83
C LEU A 259 -1.06 0.86 -30.67
N LEU A 260 -0.94 -0.34 -30.08
CA LEU A 260 -0.49 -1.55 -30.77
C LEU A 260 -1.62 -2.40 -31.32
N ALA A 261 -2.90 -2.09 -31.05
CA ALA A 261 -4.04 -2.84 -31.54
C ALA A 261 -4.08 -3.00 -33.07
N GLU A 262 -3.52 -2.01 -33.82
CA GLU A 262 -3.42 -2.00 -35.27
C GLU A 262 -1.97 -2.13 -35.78
N ALA A 263 -1.01 -2.40 -34.87
CA ALA A 263 0.39 -2.48 -35.23
C ALA A 263 0.73 -3.81 -35.94
N GLN A 264 1.69 -3.75 -36.84
CA GLN A 264 2.27 -4.93 -37.46
C GLN A 264 3.34 -5.52 -36.52
N ALA A 265 3.10 -6.75 -36.02
CA ALA A 265 4.04 -7.46 -35.17
C ALA A 265 4.83 -8.52 -35.96
N THR A 266 6.13 -8.54 -35.79
CA THR A 266 7.06 -9.56 -36.33
C THR A 266 8.01 -10.04 -35.22
N ALA A 267 8.54 -11.25 -35.38
CA ALA A 267 9.51 -11.80 -34.43
C ALA A 267 10.60 -12.58 -35.17
N ASP A 268 11.80 -12.60 -34.60
CA ASP A 268 12.96 -13.31 -35.16
C ASP A 268 12.86 -14.84 -34.96
N ASN A 269 12.00 -15.32 -34.07
CA ASN A 269 11.67 -16.74 -33.92
C ASN A 269 10.17 -16.94 -33.65
N VAL A 270 9.56 -17.93 -34.32
CA VAL A 270 8.17 -18.32 -34.16
C VAL A 270 8.09 -19.84 -34.12
N ARG A 271 7.51 -20.40 -33.05
CA ARG A 271 7.41 -21.84 -32.79
C ARG A 271 6.91 -22.63 -33.99
N GLY A 272 7.79 -23.46 -34.56
CA GLY A 272 7.52 -24.27 -35.73
C GLY A 272 7.08 -23.50 -36.97
N GLY A 273 7.32 -22.20 -37.04
CA GLY A 273 6.78 -21.32 -38.09
C GLY A 273 5.24 -21.24 -38.11
N ALA A 274 4.56 -21.72 -37.07
CA ALA A 274 3.13 -21.93 -37.07
C ALA A 274 2.33 -20.63 -36.80
N ARG A 275 1.36 -20.33 -37.64
CA ARG A 275 0.52 -19.12 -37.55
C ARG A 275 -0.14 -18.95 -36.18
N ARG A 276 -0.51 -20.03 -35.50
CA ARG A 276 -1.11 -19.97 -34.15
C ARG A 276 -0.18 -19.41 -33.08
N PHE A 277 1.13 -19.38 -33.30
CA PHE A 277 2.15 -18.84 -32.40
C PHE A 277 2.88 -17.64 -33.00
N SER A 278 2.32 -17.02 -34.06
CA SER A 278 2.94 -15.86 -34.71
C SER A 278 3.00 -14.64 -33.77
N ALA A 279 3.90 -13.71 -34.06
CA ALA A 279 4.06 -12.46 -33.33
C ALA A 279 2.76 -11.66 -33.18
N ALA A 280 1.87 -11.71 -34.19
CA ALA A 280 0.56 -11.05 -34.15
C ALA A 280 -0.33 -11.54 -32.97
N LYS A 281 -0.02 -12.71 -32.37
CA LYS A 281 -0.74 -13.21 -31.21
C LYS A 281 -0.41 -12.50 -29.91
N ALA A 282 0.66 -11.72 -29.89
CA ALA A 282 1.00 -10.88 -28.74
C ALA A 282 0.31 -9.51 -28.76
N VAL A 283 -0.39 -9.14 -29.85
CA VAL A 283 -1.08 -7.84 -29.98
C VAL A 283 -2.53 -8.00 -30.47
N ASP A 284 -3.13 -9.19 -30.40
CA ASP A 284 -4.48 -9.46 -30.90
C ASP A 284 -5.59 -9.21 -29.83
N GLY A 285 -5.22 -8.69 -28.64
CA GLY A 285 -6.13 -8.36 -27.55
C GLY A 285 -6.80 -9.58 -26.89
N ARG A 286 -6.29 -10.80 -27.11
CA ARG A 286 -6.90 -12.04 -26.65
C ARG A 286 -6.03 -12.71 -25.56
N ALA A 287 -6.59 -12.96 -24.42
CA ALA A 287 -5.90 -13.60 -23.28
C ALA A 287 -5.63 -15.10 -23.50
N ASP A 288 -6.29 -15.75 -24.49
CA ASP A 288 -6.18 -17.18 -24.78
C ASP A 288 -5.23 -17.50 -25.95
N THR A 289 -4.61 -16.49 -26.55
CA THR A 289 -3.61 -16.63 -27.61
C THR A 289 -2.26 -16.10 -27.14
N TYR A 290 -1.17 -16.52 -27.78
CA TYR A 290 0.17 -16.05 -27.43
C TYR A 290 1.17 -16.28 -28.58
N TRP A 291 2.15 -15.39 -28.69
CA TRP A 291 3.37 -15.65 -29.44
C TRP A 291 4.28 -16.58 -28.65
N ALA A 292 4.89 -17.54 -29.35
CA ALA A 292 5.85 -18.45 -28.72
C ALA A 292 7.08 -18.69 -29.60
N THR A 293 8.21 -18.92 -28.93
CA THR A 293 9.47 -19.37 -29.57
C THR A 293 9.58 -20.90 -29.60
N ASP A 294 10.50 -21.42 -30.45
CA ASP A 294 10.83 -22.83 -30.50
C ASP A 294 11.39 -23.36 -29.17
N ASP A 295 11.33 -24.66 -28.96
CA ASP A 295 11.95 -25.30 -27.80
C ASP A 295 13.46 -24.99 -27.76
N GLY A 296 13.94 -24.61 -26.57
CA GLY A 296 15.34 -24.22 -26.38
C GLY A 296 15.67 -22.76 -26.76
N VAL A 297 14.77 -22.02 -27.41
CA VAL A 297 14.96 -20.59 -27.71
C VAL A 297 14.42 -19.76 -26.54
N THR A 298 15.35 -19.27 -25.71
CA THR A 298 15.07 -18.50 -24.47
C THR A 298 15.35 -17.01 -24.62
N ALA A 299 15.71 -16.57 -25.82
CA ALA A 299 15.95 -15.17 -26.17
C ALA A 299 15.45 -14.93 -27.59
N ALA A 300 14.72 -13.84 -27.79
CA ALA A 300 14.19 -13.42 -29.09
C ALA A 300 13.77 -11.95 -29.05
N THR A 301 13.53 -11.39 -30.25
CA THR A 301 13.07 -10.02 -30.43
C THR A 301 11.66 -10.01 -31.03
N LEU A 302 10.77 -9.26 -30.41
CA LEU A 302 9.45 -8.92 -30.93
C LEU A 302 9.49 -7.47 -31.42
N SER A 303 9.25 -7.25 -32.71
CA SER A 303 9.22 -5.92 -33.35
C SER A 303 7.79 -5.52 -33.65
N LEU A 304 7.45 -4.27 -33.36
CA LEU A 304 6.10 -3.70 -33.37
C LEU A 304 6.14 -2.41 -34.20
N GLN A 305 5.59 -2.46 -35.40
CA GLN A 305 5.59 -1.36 -36.37
C GLN A 305 4.24 -0.66 -36.38
N PHE A 306 4.24 0.64 -36.10
CA PHE A 306 3.05 1.48 -36.27
C PHE A 306 2.81 1.82 -37.74
N GLU A 307 1.56 2.03 -38.11
CA GLU A 307 1.19 2.52 -39.45
C GLU A 307 1.78 3.93 -39.72
N GLN A 308 1.79 4.76 -38.68
CA GLN A 308 2.42 6.09 -38.67
C GLN A 308 3.14 6.29 -37.34
N PRO A 309 4.15 7.18 -37.26
CA PRO A 309 4.80 7.47 -35.99
C PRO A 309 3.79 7.87 -34.91
N ARG A 310 3.94 7.28 -33.72
CA ARG A 310 3.12 7.54 -32.53
C ARG A 310 3.99 8.01 -31.38
N ARG A 311 3.44 8.90 -30.56
CA ARG A 311 4.02 9.19 -29.24
C ARG A 311 3.66 8.09 -28.30
N VAL A 312 4.64 7.57 -27.54
CA VAL A 312 4.48 6.46 -26.60
C VAL A 312 5.26 6.76 -25.34
N ASN A 313 4.68 6.50 -24.17
CA ASN A 313 5.35 6.67 -22.88
C ASN A 313 5.07 5.53 -21.88
N ARG A 314 4.32 4.49 -22.32
CA ARG A 314 4.01 3.27 -21.53
C ARG A 314 4.08 2.05 -22.44
N ILE A 315 4.56 0.96 -21.89
CA ILE A 315 4.40 -0.37 -22.47
C ILE A 315 3.92 -1.35 -21.40
N LEU A 316 2.95 -2.19 -21.76
CA LEU A 316 2.41 -3.26 -20.92
C LEU A 316 2.76 -4.59 -21.56
N LEU A 317 3.25 -5.54 -20.78
CA LEU A 317 3.68 -6.86 -21.20
C LEU A 317 3.04 -7.93 -20.32
N GLN A 318 2.59 -9.05 -20.92
CA GLN A 318 2.04 -10.21 -20.21
C GLN A 318 2.57 -11.52 -20.77
N GLU A 319 3.03 -12.40 -19.91
CA GLU A 319 3.30 -13.79 -20.26
C GLU A 319 2.00 -14.60 -20.25
N TYR A 320 1.96 -15.67 -21.03
CA TYR A 320 0.87 -16.63 -21.01
C TYR A 320 0.98 -17.54 -19.78
N ILE A 321 0.44 -17.07 -18.66
CA ILE A 321 0.60 -17.66 -17.32
C ILE A 321 0.15 -19.12 -17.19
N PRO A 322 -0.84 -19.65 -17.94
CA PRO A 322 -1.13 -21.08 -17.91
C PRO A 322 0.08 -21.99 -18.23
N LEU A 323 1.11 -21.45 -18.89
CA LEU A 323 2.39 -22.12 -19.14
C LEU A 323 3.52 -21.67 -18.20
N GLY A 324 3.22 -20.85 -17.19
CA GLY A 324 4.15 -20.37 -16.17
C GLY A 324 4.87 -19.07 -16.55
N GLN A 325 5.44 -18.41 -15.55
CA GLN A 325 6.31 -17.26 -15.69
C GLN A 325 7.72 -17.72 -16.09
N ARG A 326 8.32 -17.09 -17.10
CA ARG A 326 9.58 -17.51 -17.69
C ARG A 326 10.60 -16.42 -17.88
N VAL A 327 10.16 -15.20 -18.23
CA VAL A 327 11.06 -14.09 -18.56
C VAL A 327 11.78 -13.58 -17.33
N GLY A 328 13.13 -13.60 -17.35
CA GLY A 328 13.98 -13.07 -16.30
C GLY A 328 14.62 -11.74 -16.66
N ARG A 329 14.66 -11.39 -17.95
CA ARG A 329 15.20 -10.11 -18.44
C ARG A 329 14.61 -9.74 -19.81
N PHE A 330 14.33 -8.46 -19.99
CA PHE A 330 13.96 -7.89 -21.29
C PHE A 330 14.49 -6.48 -21.43
N ALA A 331 14.38 -5.89 -22.63
CA ALA A 331 14.66 -4.49 -22.90
C ALA A 331 13.63 -3.95 -23.88
N VAL A 332 13.21 -2.71 -23.71
CA VAL A 332 12.32 -2.00 -24.63
C VAL A 332 13.14 -0.94 -25.35
N GLU A 333 13.04 -0.93 -26.68
CA GLU A 333 13.75 0.01 -27.53
C GLU A 333 12.79 0.66 -28.54
N TRP A 334 13.07 1.89 -28.93
CA TRP A 334 12.34 2.65 -29.92
C TRP A 334 13.24 3.02 -31.10
N LEU A 335 12.65 3.19 -32.27
CA LEU A 335 13.38 3.52 -33.50
C LEU A 335 13.47 5.04 -33.66
N ASP A 336 14.71 5.58 -33.60
CA ASP A 336 15.05 6.97 -33.83
C ASP A 336 15.79 7.08 -35.18
N GLY A 337 15.06 7.52 -36.22
CA GLY A 337 15.55 7.39 -37.59
C GLY A 337 15.82 5.93 -37.95
N ASP A 338 17.11 5.61 -38.20
CA ASP A 338 17.57 4.24 -38.51
C ASP A 338 18.23 3.55 -37.29
N THR A 339 18.16 4.16 -36.09
CA THR A 339 18.90 3.69 -34.92
C THR A 339 17.92 3.25 -33.82
N TRP A 340 18.09 2.05 -33.30
CA TRP A 340 17.37 1.58 -32.13
C TRP A 340 17.99 2.13 -30.85
N ARG A 341 17.21 2.80 -30.02
CA ARG A 341 17.59 3.36 -28.73
C ARG A 341 16.80 2.74 -27.60
N PRO A 342 17.40 2.47 -26.43
CA PRO A 342 16.64 2.07 -25.26
C PRO A 342 15.71 3.20 -24.81
N VAL A 343 14.54 2.86 -24.24
CA VAL A 343 13.69 3.84 -23.56
C VAL A 343 14.35 4.30 -22.26
N GLU A 344 14.19 5.58 -21.93
CA GLU A 344 14.70 6.15 -20.67
C GLU A 344 13.68 5.90 -19.55
N THR A 345 14.05 5.09 -18.57
CA THR A 345 13.21 4.69 -17.44
C THR A 345 14.04 4.41 -16.20
N ALA A 346 13.43 4.63 -15.02
CA ALA A 346 13.96 4.19 -13.73
C ALA A 346 13.60 2.73 -13.39
N GLU A 347 12.71 2.09 -14.20
CA GLU A 347 12.28 0.71 -13.97
C GLU A 347 13.33 -0.29 -14.47
N GLU A 348 13.64 -1.30 -13.64
CA GLU A 348 14.45 -2.43 -14.07
C GLU A 348 13.62 -3.37 -14.95
N MET A 349 14.13 -3.73 -16.12
CA MET A 349 13.46 -4.62 -17.08
C MET A 349 13.86 -6.07 -16.84
N THR A 350 13.37 -6.67 -15.74
CA THR A 350 13.69 -8.04 -15.32
C THR A 350 12.55 -9.01 -15.62
N THR A 351 11.64 -9.23 -14.68
CA THR A 351 10.52 -10.17 -14.80
C THR A 351 9.29 -9.52 -15.43
N ILE A 352 8.46 -10.34 -16.09
CA ILE A 352 7.17 -9.92 -16.65
C ILE A 352 6.02 -10.55 -15.85
N GLY A 353 5.81 -11.86 -15.96
CA GLY A 353 4.74 -12.58 -15.30
C GLY A 353 3.35 -12.25 -15.85
N TYR A 354 2.36 -12.18 -14.96
CA TYR A 354 0.98 -11.87 -15.33
C TYR A 354 0.82 -10.49 -15.96
N LYS A 355 1.57 -9.48 -15.43
CA LYS A 355 1.58 -8.11 -15.98
C LYS A 355 2.84 -7.36 -15.57
N ARG A 356 3.49 -6.74 -16.54
CA ARG A 356 4.56 -5.78 -16.33
C ARG A 356 4.24 -4.50 -17.08
N ILE A 357 4.29 -3.35 -16.39
CA ILE A 357 4.09 -2.05 -17.00
C ILE A 357 5.36 -1.23 -16.80
N ILE A 358 5.91 -0.70 -17.90
CA ILE A 358 7.08 0.17 -17.87
C ILE A 358 6.64 1.59 -18.23
N ARG A 359 6.94 2.54 -17.36
CA ARG A 359 6.83 3.98 -17.60
C ARG A 359 8.16 4.49 -18.13
N PHE A 360 8.15 5.36 -19.11
CA PHE A 360 9.37 5.97 -19.68
C PHE A 360 9.09 7.38 -20.23
N ALA A 361 10.17 8.15 -20.47
CA ALA A 361 10.07 9.45 -21.13
C ALA A 361 9.42 9.30 -22.50
N GLY A 362 8.42 10.14 -22.80
CA GLY A 362 7.63 10.03 -24.03
C GLY A 362 8.50 10.20 -25.29
N VAL A 363 8.41 9.24 -26.21
CA VAL A 363 9.12 9.23 -27.48
C VAL A 363 8.13 9.18 -28.65
N THR A 364 8.44 9.88 -29.76
CA THR A 364 7.66 9.73 -31.01
C THR A 364 8.45 8.83 -31.95
N THR A 365 7.86 7.69 -32.31
CA THR A 365 8.56 6.64 -33.05
C THR A 365 7.66 5.92 -34.04
N PRO A 366 8.20 5.46 -35.20
CA PRO A 366 7.50 4.57 -36.11
C PRO A 366 7.45 3.12 -35.62
N ALA A 367 8.32 2.71 -34.65
CA ALA A 367 8.37 1.33 -34.21
C ALA A 367 8.95 1.19 -32.80
N LEU A 368 8.44 0.20 -32.08
CA LEU A 368 9.02 -0.33 -30.85
C LEU A 368 9.56 -1.75 -31.08
N ARG A 369 10.52 -2.18 -30.27
CA ARG A 369 10.86 -3.59 -30.14
C ARG A 369 11.12 -3.97 -28.69
N VAL A 370 10.76 -5.20 -28.37
CA VAL A 370 11.07 -5.83 -27.08
C VAL A 370 12.07 -6.94 -27.31
N ARG A 371 13.23 -6.84 -26.69
CA ARG A 371 14.27 -7.87 -26.71
C ARG A 371 14.17 -8.66 -25.42
N PHE A 372 13.80 -9.92 -25.54
CA PHE A 372 13.71 -10.86 -24.42
C PHE A 372 15.03 -11.61 -24.27
N GLY A 373 15.46 -11.83 -23.04
CA GLY A 373 16.63 -12.62 -22.70
C GLY A 373 16.49 -13.29 -21.34
N GLN A 374 17.32 -14.28 -21.06
CA GLN A 374 17.36 -15.01 -19.79
C GLN A 374 16.00 -15.59 -19.36
N ALA A 375 15.26 -16.17 -20.28
CA ALA A 375 14.03 -16.86 -19.95
C ALA A 375 14.33 -18.31 -19.47
N ARG A 376 13.48 -18.82 -18.55
CA ARG A 376 13.56 -20.17 -17.98
C ARG A 376 13.07 -21.28 -18.94
N GLY A 377 12.65 -20.91 -20.15
CA GLY A 377 12.15 -21.79 -21.20
C GLY A 377 11.74 -20.99 -22.43
N PRO A 378 11.11 -21.62 -23.43
CA PRO A 378 10.60 -20.90 -24.60
C PRO A 378 9.73 -19.73 -24.18
N LEU A 379 9.84 -18.60 -24.88
CA LEU A 379 9.00 -17.43 -24.63
C LEU A 379 7.54 -17.75 -24.96
N CYS A 380 6.62 -17.26 -24.14
CA CYS A 380 5.19 -17.35 -24.35
C CYS A 380 4.55 -16.02 -23.91
N ILE A 381 4.41 -15.09 -24.86
CA ILE A 381 3.90 -13.73 -24.59
C ILE A 381 2.47 -13.64 -25.11
N SER A 382 1.53 -13.44 -24.17
CA SER A 382 0.10 -13.36 -24.51
C SER A 382 -0.35 -11.97 -24.90
N ASN A 383 0.32 -10.91 -24.37
CA ASN A 383 -0.12 -9.56 -24.64
C ASN A 383 1.04 -8.54 -24.57
N VAL A 384 1.01 -7.59 -25.48
CA VAL A 384 1.84 -6.38 -25.49
C VAL A 384 0.96 -5.23 -25.93
N GLU A 385 0.88 -4.20 -25.10
CA GLU A 385 0.14 -2.97 -25.37
C GLU A 385 1.06 -1.77 -25.19
N ALA A 386 0.81 -0.68 -25.89
CA ALA A 386 1.54 0.56 -25.73
C ALA A 386 0.58 1.76 -25.66
N TYR A 387 0.96 2.77 -24.87
CA TYR A 387 0.08 3.90 -24.57
C TYR A 387 0.84 5.23 -24.61
N ASP A 388 0.14 6.30 -24.99
CA ASP A 388 0.49 7.67 -24.72
C ASP A 388 -0.37 8.17 -23.54
N ALA A 389 0.01 7.73 -22.33
CA ALA A 389 -0.71 8.06 -21.12
C ALA A 389 -0.53 9.55 -20.77
N PRO A 390 -1.58 10.22 -20.24
CA PRO A 390 -1.46 11.57 -19.71
C PRO A 390 -0.37 11.61 -18.62
N VAL A 391 0.52 12.60 -18.69
CA VAL A 391 1.47 12.84 -17.62
C VAL A 391 0.75 13.56 -16.48
N LEU A 392 0.59 12.89 -15.35
CA LEU A 392 0.11 13.53 -14.14
C LEU A 392 1.22 14.40 -13.56
N LEU A 393 0.88 15.64 -13.25
CA LEU A 393 1.76 16.48 -12.44
C LEU A 393 1.68 16.00 -10.99
N GLU A 394 2.82 15.80 -10.36
CA GLU A 394 2.88 15.46 -8.94
C GLU A 394 2.35 16.61 -8.08
N GLU A 395 1.70 16.26 -6.99
CA GLU A 395 1.29 17.23 -5.97
C GLU A 395 2.53 17.89 -5.35
N PRO A 396 2.48 19.19 -5.02
CA PRO A 396 3.62 19.84 -4.39
C PRO A 396 3.79 19.33 -2.94
N ARG A 397 5.03 19.14 -2.54
CA ARG A 397 5.36 18.88 -1.13
C ARG A 397 5.18 20.17 -0.33
N ILE A 398 4.49 20.09 0.79
CA ILE A 398 4.24 21.20 1.73
C ILE A 398 4.95 20.88 3.03
N VAL A 399 5.94 21.69 3.40
CA VAL A 399 6.73 21.50 4.63
C VAL A 399 6.78 22.81 5.41
N ARG A 400 6.68 22.74 6.74
CA ARG A 400 6.92 23.87 7.62
C ARG A 400 8.07 23.54 8.56
N ASN A 401 9.11 24.35 8.57
CA ASN A 401 10.23 24.16 9.49
C ASN A 401 9.88 24.60 10.94
N GLY A 402 10.76 24.29 11.88
CA GLY A 402 10.57 24.60 13.30
C GLY A 402 10.42 26.10 13.62
N ALA A 403 10.89 26.99 12.74
CA ALA A 403 10.72 28.44 12.89
C ALA A 403 9.34 28.93 12.39
N GLY A 404 8.53 28.04 11.79
CA GLY A 404 7.21 28.38 11.25
C GLY A 404 7.26 28.92 9.83
N GLU A 405 8.31 28.66 9.08
CA GLU A 405 8.43 29.03 7.67
C GLU A 405 7.99 27.86 6.78
N VAL A 406 7.04 28.09 5.88
CA VAL A 406 6.50 27.10 4.95
C VAL A 406 7.22 27.16 3.62
N THR A 407 7.66 25.99 3.17
CA THR A 407 8.27 25.76 1.85
C THR A 407 7.36 24.85 1.02
N LEU A 408 7.12 25.22 -0.25
CA LEU A 408 6.45 24.40 -1.24
C LEU A 408 7.47 23.95 -2.28
N ALA A 409 7.45 22.67 -2.65
CA ALA A 409 8.37 22.12 -3.64
C ALA A 409 7.62 21.23 -4.63
N ALA A 410 7.96 21.32 -5.92
CA ALA A 410 7.52 20.42 -6.98
C ALA A 410 8.72 19.65 -7.51
N GLY A 411 8.48 18.43 -8.03
CA GLY A 411 9.51 17.62 -8.67
C GLY A 411 10.00 18.25 -9.99
N ASP A 412 9.12 18.96 -10.72
CA ASP A 412 9.45 19.69 -11.93
C ASP A 412 9.80 21.15 -11.61
N THR A 413 11.01 21.58 -11.94
CA THR A 413 11.51 22.94 -11.68
C THR A 413 10.95 24.00 -12.62
N GLN A 414 10.29 23.62 -13.72
CA GLN A 414 9.65 24.55 -14.67
C GLN A 414 8.17 24.81 -14.35
N ALA A 415 7.58 23.98 -13.48
CA ALA A 415 6.17 24.09 -13.12
C ALA A 415 5.93 25.24 -12.12
N GLU A 416 4.77 25.88 -12.23
CA GLU A 416 4.27 26.88 -11.26
C GLU A 416 3.60 26.18 -10.07
N ILE A 417 3.86 26.61 -8.84
CA ILE A 417 3.07 26.19 -7.67
C ILE A 417 2.10 27.30 -7.32
N ARG A 418 0.79 26.97 -7.27
CA ARG A 418 -0.29 27.86 -6.84
C ARG A 418 -0.80 27.42 -5.48
N TYR A 419 -1.10 28.34 -4.56
CA TYR A 419 -1.49 27.99 -3.21
C TYR A 419 -2.53 28.93 -2.59
N THR A 420 -3.16 28.48 -1.50
CA THR A 420 -4.10 29.22 -0.65
C THR A 420 -3.80 28.97 0.82
N LEU A 421 -4.15 29.92 1.70
CA LEU A 421 -3.95 29.85 3.15
C LEU A 421 -5.28 29.91 3.93
N ASP A 422 -6.39 30.06 3.25
CA ASP A 422 -7.74 30.21 3.80
C ASP A 422 -8.58 28.93 3.73
N GLY A 423 -7.95 27.82 3.30
CA GLY A 423 -8.59 26.50 3.15
C GLY A 423 -9.40 26.32 1.87
N THR A 424 -9.49 27.35 1.01
CA THR A 424 -10.12 27.21 -0.31
C THR A 424 -9.25 26.39 -1.26
N GLU A 425 -9.87 25.78 -2.29
CA GLU A 425 -9.12 25.06 -3.32
C GLU A 425 -8.32 26.02 -4.20
N PRO A 426 -6.99 25.84 -4.34
CA PRO A 426 -6.19 26.64 -5.26
C PRO A 426 -6.57 26.38 -6.71
N GLY A 427 -6.46 27.42 -7.54
CA GLY A 427 -6.73 27.37 -8.97
C GLY A 427 -5.72 28.18 -9.77
N PRO A 428 -5.92 28.34 -11.10
CA PRO A 428 -4.98 29.05 -11.97
C PRO A 428 -4.69 30.49 -11.56
N SER A 429 -5.63 31.13 -10.86
CA SER A 429 -5.54 32.52 -10.40
C SER A 429 -5.10 32.67 -8.94
N SER A 430 -4.88 31.56 -8.23
CA SER A 430 -4.39 31.60 -6.85
C SER A 430 -2.97 32.14 -6.78
N GLU A 431 -2.51 32.49 -5.60
CA GLU A 431 -1.18 33.07 -5.38
C GLU A 431 -0.08 32.15 -5.92
N LEU A 432 0.90 32.76 -6.62
CA LEU A 432 2.06 32.04 -7.16
C LEU A 432 3.12 31.94 -6.07
N TYR A 433 3.55 30.73 -5.77
CA TYR A 433 4.65 30.50 -4.86
C TYR A 433 5.99 30.93 -5.48
N ALA A 434 6.65 31.89 -4.83
CA ALA A 434 7.94 32.39 -5.28
C ALA A 434 9.07 32.16 -4.26
N LYS A 435 8.72 32.07 -2.97
CA LYS A 435 9.67 31.90 -1.86
C LYS A 435 8.97 31.39 -0.62
N PRO A 436 9.70 30.83 0.36
CA PRO A 436 9.15 30.48 1.65
C PRO A 436 8.40 31.65 2.33
N PHE A 437 7.33 31.34 3.04
CA PHE A 437 6.50 32.31 3.72
C PHE A 437 6.21 31.91 5.18
N PRO A 438 6.03 32.88 6.11
CA PRO A 438 5.79 32.59 7.51
C PRO A 438 4.35 32.11 7.76
N MET A 439 4.22 31.03 8.54
CA MET A 439 2.98 30.55 9.14
C MET A 439 3.26 30.16 10.59
N THR A 440 3.22 31.15 11.47
CA THR A 440 3.56 31.01 12.89
C THR A 440 2.37 30.61 13.76
N GLY A 441 1.17 30.60 13.19
CA GLY A 441 -0.06 30.18 13.83
C GLY A 441 -0.64 28.92 13.21
N ARG A 442 -1.82 28.55 13.70
CA ARG A 442 -2.62 27.44 13.15
C ARG A 442 -3.20 27.83 11.78
N GLY A 443 -3.18 26.89 10.84
CA GLY A 443 -3.75 27.10 9.51
C GLY A 443 -3.64 25.90 8.61
N VAL A 444 -4.23 26.01 7.42
CA VAL A 444 -4.17 24.98 6.38
C VAL A 444 -3.57 25.60 5.13
N VAL A 445 -2.53 24.99 4.60
CA VAL A 445 -1.96 25.32 3.29
C VAL A 445 -2.52 24.31 2.29
N LYS A 446 -3.12 24.81 1.21
CA LYS A 446 -3.45 24.00 0.04
C LYS A 446 -2.66 24.51 -1.16
N ALA A 447 -2.12 23.57 -1.93
CA ALA A 447 -1.29 23.91 -3.08
C ALA A 447 -1.45 22.89 -4.22
N LEU A 448 -1.26 23.36 -5.44
CA LEU A 448 -1.19 22.53 -6.64
C LEU A 448 -0.02 22.97 -7.53
N VAL A 449 0.45 22.04 -8.37
CA VAL A 449 1.40 22.31 -9.44
C VAL A 449 0.62 22.59 -10.73
N ARG A 450 1.05 23.60 -11.48
CA ARG A 450 0.49 23.96 -12.78
C ARG A 450 1.61 23.97 -13.82
N ASP A 451 1.40 23.30 -14.95
CA ASP A 451 2.24 23.43 -16.12
C ASP A 451 1.91 24.75 -16.82
N PRO A 452 2.89 25.67 -16.98
CA PRO A 452 2.64 26.97 -17.62
C PRO A 452 2.41 26.86 -19.14
N GLU A 453 2.90 25.78 -19.81
CA GLU A 453 2.81 25.63 -21.25
C GLU A 453 1.42 25.20 -21.71
N ASP A 454 0.83 24.19 -21.07
CA ASP A 454 -0.46 23.64 -21.47
C ASP A 454 -1.58 23.86 -20.44
N GLY A 455 -1.26 24.40 -19.28
CA GLY A 455 -2.22 24.75 -18.22
C GLY A 455 -2.74 23.56 -17.42
N ARG A 456 -2.19 22.33 -17.62
CA ARG A 456 -2.52 21.17 -16.77
C ARG A 456 -2.21 21.46 -15.31
N MET A 457 -2.97 20.88 -14.42
CA MET A 457 -2.81 21.04 -12.97
C MET A 457 -2.71 19.66 -12.30
N SER A 458 -1.91 19.60 -11.23
CA SER A 458 -1.88 18.44 -10.34
C SER A 458 -3.16 18.35 -9.51
N ALA A 459 -3.34 17.26 -8.78
CA ALA A 459 -4.23 17.26 -7.63
C ALA A 459 -3.75 18.25 -6.57
N VAL A 460 -4.63 18.61 -5.63
CA VAL A 460 -4.35 19.59 -4.58
C VAL A 460 -3.75 18.88 -3.37
N ALA A 461 -2.51 19.24 -3.02
CA ALA A 461 -1.94 18.90 -1.72
C ALA A 461 -2.58 19.77 -0.64
N SER A 462 -2.85 19.19 0.53
CA SER A 462 -3.38 19.91 1.69
C SER A 462 -2.61 19.52 2.95
N ARG A 463 -2.10 20.52 3.69
CA ARG A 463 -1.42 20.31 4.96
C ARG A 463 -1.92 21.28 6.02
N GLY A 464 -2.42 20.69 7.12
CA GLY A 464 -2.77 21.46 8.33
C GLY A 464 -1.53 21.61 9.22
N PHE A 465 -1.37 22.78 9.80
CA PHE A 465 -0.31 23.08 10.77
C PHE A 465 -0.93 23.64 12.04
N ASP A 466 -0.36 23.29 13.17
CA ASP A 466 -0.58 23.93 14.47
C ASP A 466 0.56 24.91 14.76
N ILE A 467 0.97 25.12 15.99
CA ILE A 467 2.07 26.01 16.34
C ILE A 467 3.44 25.43 15.92
N PRO A 468 4.43 26.25 15.53
CA PRO A 468 5.79 25.78 15.31
C PRO A 468 6.45 25.37 16.62
N CYS A 469 7.19 24.27 16.60
CA CYS A 469 7.81 23.68 17.80
C CYS A 469 9.33 23.94 17.91
N GLY A 470 9.95 24.62 16.96
CA GLY A 470 11.41 24.83 16.94
C GLY A 470 11.96 25.71 18.05
N ALA A 471 11.10 26.47 18.75
CA ALA A 471 11.48 27.23 19.93
C ALA A 471 11.37 26.43 21.24
N PHE A 472 10.89 25.20 21.20
CA PHE A 472 10.76 24.35 22.38
C PHE A 472 12.13 23.91 22.88
N ARG A 473 12.28 23.86 24.20
CA ARG A 473 13.50 23.35 24.82
C ARG A 473 13.29 21.91 25.25
N VAL A 474 14.18 21.04 24.83
CA VAL A 474 14.17 19.64 25.19
C VAL A 474 15.18 19.37 26.30
N LYS A 475 14.74 18.75 27.37
CA LYS A 475 15.58 18.54 28.56
C LYS A 475 16.62 17.44 28.37
N GLU A 476 16.27 16.37 27.65
CA GLU A 476 17.05 15.14 27.56
C GLU A 476 18.03 15.13 26.37
N LEU A 477 18.07 16.19 25.57
CA LEU A 477 18.92 16.34 24.39
C LEU A 477 19.67 17.68 24.41
N PRO A 478 20.88 17.74 23.83
CA PRO A 478 21.52 19.02 23.50
C PRO A 478 20.65 19.83 22.53
N ASP A 479 20.67 21.16 22.65
CA ASP A 479 19.84 22.03 21.79
C ASP A 479 20.10 21.80 20.28
N GLU A 480 21.33 21.50 19.89
CA GLU A 480 21.72 21.21 18.50
C GLU A 480 21.14 19.90 17.95
N GLU A 481 20.92 18.89 18.79
CA GLU A 481 20.27 17.64 18.40
C GLU A 481 18.75 17.76 18.47
N ALA A 482 18.23 18.51 19.44
CA ALA A 482 16.79 18.70 19.63
C ALA A 482 16.10 19.40 18.45
N VAL A 483 16.83 20.21 17.67
CA VAL A 483 16.30 20.86 16.46
C VAL A 483 15.73 19.85 15.48
N GLY A 484 16.37 18.69 15.30
CA GLY A 484 15.91 17.65 14.38
C GLY A 484 14.56 17.01 14.76
N LEU A 485 14.08 17.19 16.00
CA LEU A 485 12.73 16.75 16.38
C LEU A 485 11.62 17.63 15.78
N PHE A 486 11.95 18.84 15.29
CA PHE A 486 10.99 19.90 14.95
C PHE A 486 11.36 20.64 13.65
N ASP A 487 12.25 20.10 12.82
CA ASP A 487 12.78 20.83 11.65
C ASP A 487 11.86 20.73 10.41
N GLY A 488 10.86 19.86 10.46
CA GLY A 488 9.94 19.59 9.36
C GLY A 488 10.55 18.72 8.26
N ASP A 489 11.74 18.16 8.46
CA ASP A 489 12.40 17.24 7.55
C ASP A 489 12.38 15.81 8.07
N VAL A 490 11.45 15.00 7.59
CA VAL A 490 11.31 13.59 7.98
C VAL A 490 12.52 12.71 7.61
N SER A 491 13.49 13.22 6.86
CA SER A 491 14.76 12.53 6.60
C SER A 491 15.78 12.70 7.71
N THR A 492 15.59 13.71 8.57
CA THR A 492 16.37 13.89 9.80
C THR A 492 15.78 13.01 10.90
N VAL A 493 16.54 12.05 11.41
CA VAL A 493 16.09 11.16 12.51
C VAL A 493 16.93 11.38 13.74
N VAL A 494 16.28 11.76 14.84
CA VAL A 494 16.91 11.92 16.16
C VAL A 494 16.73 10.65 16.97
N TYR A 495 17.83 9.97 17.29
CA TYR A 495 17.82 8.83 18.20
C TYR A 495 18.14 9.28 19.62
N LEU A 496 17.21 9.03 20.54
CA LEU A 496 17.42 9.38 21.95
C LEU A 496 18.66 8.68 22.52
N PRO A 497 19.38 9.29 23.51
CA PRO A 497 20.53 8.64 24.15
C PRO A 497 20.18 7.27 24.74
N ALA A 498 21.18 6.38 24.83
CA ALA A 498 20.98 5.06 25.39
C ALA A 498 20.43 5.13 26.83
N GLY A 499 19.38 4.36 27.12
CA GLY A 499 18.68 4.36 28.40
C GLY A 499 17.69 5.52 28.61
N VAL A 500 17.53 6.42 27.62
CA VAL A 500 16.54 7.49 27.65
C VAL A 500 15.30 7.04 26.91
N ALA A 501 14.20 6.82 27.64
CA ALA A 501 12.96 6.31 27.09
C ALA A 501 12.04 7.41 26.51
N GLY A 502 12.40 8.68 26.61
CA GLY A 502 11.55 9.77 26.12
C GLY A 502 12.17 11.13 26.34
N PHE A 503 11.49 12.18 25.88
CA PHE A 503 11.92 13.55 26.01
C PHE A 503 10.80 14.45 26.55
N SER A 504 11.19 15.58 27.15
CA SER A 504 10.30 16.59 27.68
C SER A 504 10.54 17.91 26.95
N ALA A 505 9.50 18.39 26.24
CA ALA A 505 9.52 19.64 25.51
C ALA A 505 8.84 20.76 26.32
N ASP A 506 9.60 21.77 26.75
CA ASP A 506 9.10 22.99 27.37
C ASP A 506 8.71 24.00 26.27
N THR A 507 7.45 24.37 26.23
CA THR A 507 6.89 25.26 25.19
C THR A 507 7.12 26.75 25.47
N GLY A 508 7.81 27.08 26.57
CA GLY A 508 8.11 28.45 26.96
C GLY A 508 6.97 29.17 27.71
N GLU A 509 5.73 28.83 27.44
CA GLU A 509 4.53 29.41 28.06
C GLU A 509 3.45 28.34 28.30
N GLU A 510 2.46 28.65 29.14
CA GLU A 510 1.31 27.77 29.32
C GLU A 510 0.41 27.79 28.08
N ARG A 511 0.00 26.59 27.64
CA ARG A 511 -0.90 26.34 26.50
C ARG A 511 -1.94 25.28 26.86
N THR A 512 -3.02 25.24 26.11
CA THR A 512 -3.95 24.11 26.16
C THR A 512 -3.60 23.14 25.05
N PHE A 513 -3.13 21.94 25.42
CA PHE A 513 -2.80 20.86 24.49
C PHE A 513 -3.99 19.93 24.35
N ARG A 514 -4.27 19.52 23.12
CA ARG A 514 -5.32 18.56 22.76
C ARG A 514 -4.81 17.34 21.98
N GLY A 515 -3.51 17.25 21.73
CA GLY A 515 -2.93 16.15 20.99
C GLY A 515 -1.45 16.35 20.66
N PHE A 516 -0.91 15.40 19.94
CA PHE A 516 0.44 15.43 19.37
C PHE A 516 0.48 14.67 18.04
N ALA A 517 1.51 14.91 17.24
CA ALA A 517 1.86 14.08 16.10
C ALA A 517 3.30 13.57 16.26
N TYR A 518 3.51 12.31 15.91
CA TYR A 518 4.80 11.63 15.91
C TYR A 518 5.04 10.99 14.54
N THR A 519 6.19 11.27 13.94
CA THR A 519 6.65 10.62 12.71
C THR A 519 7.87 9.77 13.04
N PRO A 520 7.84 8.45 12.78
CA PRO A 520 8.99 7.56 12.95
C PRO A 520 10.00 7.72 11.83
N ASP A 521 11.14 7.05 11.93
CA ASP A 521 12.07 6.85 10.83
C ASP A 521 11.32 6.21 9.64
N GLN A 522 11.44 6.83 8.46
CA GLN A 522 10.74 6.43 7.23
C GLN A 522 11.47 5.31 6.47
N SER A 523 12.65 4.90 6.93
CA SER A 523 13.38 3.82 6.30
C SER A 523 12.74 2.46 6.61
N ARG A 524 12.77 1.58 5.61
CA ARG A 524 12.22 0.21 5.76
C ARG A 524 12.98 -0.55 6.85
N TRP A 525 12.25 -1.15 7.79
CA TRP A 525 12.81 -1.90 8.92
C TRP A 525 13.68 -1.06 9.85
N ALA A 526 13.38 0.24 9.96
CA ALA A 526 14.06 1.12 10.88
C ALA A 526 14.06 0.57 12.32
N SER A 527 15.20 0.63 12.96
CA SER A 527 15.27 0.40 14.40
C SER A 527 14.76 1.63 15.16
N GLY A 528 14.24 1.44 16.35
CA GLY A 528 13.80 2.56 17.19
C GLY A 528 12.39 3.09 16.91
N VAL A 529 11.61 2.44 16.04
CA VAL A 529 10.19 2.80 15.82
C VAL A 529 9.41 2.56 17.11
N VAL A 530 8.80 3.63 17.64
CA VAL A 530 7.97 3.56 18.85
C VAL A 530 6.64 2.91 18.52
N THR A 531 6.33 1.80 19.20
CA THR A 531 5.05 1.08 19.02
C THR A 531 4.05 1.40 20.11
N ARG A 532 4.50 1.58 21.37
CA ARG A 532 3.65 2.01 22.49
C ARG A 532 4.24 3.26 23.14
N TYR A 533 3.36 4.16 23.49
CA TYR A 533 3.73 5.48 24.00
C TYR A 533 2.91 5.87 25.22
N ARG A 534 3.43 6.83 25.99
CA ARG A 534 2.70 7.66 26.96
C ARG A 534 3.04 9.13 26.73
N VAL A 535 2.02 9.98 26.75
CA VAL A 535 2.20 11.43 26.74
C VAL A 535 1.62 12.03 28.00
N SER A 536 2.36 12.95 28.59
CA SER A 536 1.92 13.70 29.77
C SER A 536 2.13 15.20 29.60
N VAL A 537 1.28 16.00 30.24
CA VAL A 537 1.37 17.45 30.32
C VAL A 537 1.57 17.83 31.78
N ASP A 538 2.70 18.49 32.11
CA ASP A 538 3.12 18.81 33.48
C ASP A 538 2.98 17.63 34.44
N GLY A 539 3.39 16.43 34.01
CA GLY A 539 3.36 15.20 34.79
C GLY A 539 1.99 14.52 34.88
N ARG A 540 0.93 15.11 34.32
CA ARG A 540 -0.40 14.46 34.22
C ARG A 540 -0.48 13.67 32.91
N THR A 541 -0.78 12.37 32.97
CA THR A 541 -0.95 11.55 31.77
C THR A 541 -2.11 12.10 30.94
N ALA A 542 -1.81 12.44 29.69
CA ALA A 542 -2.77 12.92 28.70
C ALA A 542 -3.27 11.79 27.80
N ALA A 543 -2.35 10.91 27.36
CA ALA A 543 -2.68 9.75 26.54
C ALA A 543 -1.64 8.63 26.77
N GLU A 544 -2.10 7.40 26.69
CA GLU A 544 -1.27 6.20 26.60
C GLU A 544 -1.90 5.26 25.60
N GLY A 545 -1.09 4.65 24.73
CA GLY A 545 -1.63 3.82 23.68
C GLY A 545 -0.58 3.11 22.84
N GLU A 546 -1.06 2.51 21.77
CA GLU A 546 -0.29 1.81 20.76
C GLU A 546 -0.53 2.47 19.39
N PHE A 547 0.54 2.67 18.62
CA PHE A 547 0.43 3.14 17.24
C PHE A 547 0.04 1.98 16.33
N SER A 548 -1.03 2.14 15.59
CA SER A 548 -1.51 1.11 14.67
C SER A 548 -0.65 1.06 13.41
N ASN A 549 -0.18 -0.15 13.06
CA ASN A 549 0.51 -0.45 11.81
C ASN A 549 1.81 0.36 11.54
N ILE A 550 2.36 1.01 12.54
CA ILE A 550 3.49 1.94 12.36
C ILE A 550 4.78 1.25 11.87
N VAL A 551 4.92 -0.05 12.13
CA VAL A 551 6.11 -0.82 11.73
C VAL A 551 6.10 -1.12 10.22
N ASN A 552 4.94 -1.48 9.68
CA ASN A 552 4.77 -1.85 8.28
C ASN A 552 4.44 -0.63 7.38
N ASN A 553 3.87 0.42 7.98
CA ASN A 553 3.53 1.68 7.33
C ASN A 553 3.94 2.85 8.23
N PRO A 554 5.21 3.27 8.21
CA PRO A 554 5.80 4.25 9.14
C PRO A 554 5.42 5.70 8.77
N VAL A 555 4.13 6.01 8.76
CA VAL A 555 3.61 7.36 8.50
C VAL A 555 3.40 8.15 9.78
N GLU A 556 3.19 9.47 9.64
CA GLU A 556 2.84 10.34 10.77
C GLU A 556 1.62 9.81 11.55
N GLN A 557 1.75 9.71 12.86
CA GLN A 557 0.72 9.26 13.78
C GLN A 557 0.20 10.46 14.57
N VAL A 558 -1.08 10.78 14.42
CA VAL A 558 -1.75 11.87 15.13
C VAL A 558 -2.63 11.32 16.23
N VAL A 559 -2.40 11.76 17.46
CA VAL A 559 -3.17 11.33 18.64
C VAL A 559 -3.81 12.55 19.29
N GLU A 560 -5.12 12.52 19.42
CA GLU A 560 -5.88 13.53 20.17
C GLU A 560 -6.26 13.00 21.56
N PHE A 561 -6.32 13.91 22.54
CA PHE A 561 -6.73 13.63 23.91
C PHE A 561 -7.58 14.79 24.47
N GLU A 562 -8.24 14.58 25.60
CA GLU A 562 -8.98 15.62 26.29
C GLU A 562 -8.06 16.81 26.62
N PRO A 563 -8.48 18.04 26.35
CA PRO A 563 -7.61 19.21 26.49
C PRO A 563 -7.00 19.33 27.90
N LEU A 564 -5.70 19.51 27.95
CA LEU A 564 -4.94 19.71 29.20
C LEU A 564 -4.11 21.00 29.10
N ARG A 565 -4.29 21.88 30.09
CA ARG A 565 -3.47 23.08 30.23
C ARG A 565 -2.19 22.80 30.97
N GLY A 566 -1.07 23.27 30.40
CA GLY A 566 0.26 23.14 30.99
C GLY A 566 1.33 23.75 30.12
N ARG A 567 2.60 23.58 30.51
CA ARG A 567 3.76 24.15 29.84
C ARG A 567 4.68 23.10 29.23
N THR A 568 4.80 21.94 29.86
CA THR A 568 5.74 20.90 29.44
C THR A 568 4.98 19.68 28.93
N VAL A 569 5.29 19.28 27.71
CA VAL A 569 4.80 18.01 27.12
C VAL A 569 5.92 16.98 27.17
N ARG A 570 5.66 15.82 27.78
CA ARG A 570 6.61 14.69 27.79
C ARG A 570 6.06 13.57 26.91
N PHE A 571 6.88 13.18 25.92
CA PHE A 571 6.67 11.96 25.14
C PHE A 571 7.55 10.85 25.69
N GLU A 572 6.97 9.71 26.02
CA GLU A 572 7.65 8.56 26.60
C GLU A 572 7.35 7.30 25.78
N THR A 573 8.41 6.58 25.45
CA THR A 573 8.37 5.29 24.74
C THR A 573 8.17 4.18 25.74
N LEU A 574 7.12 3.40 25.57
CA LEU A 574 6.84 2.21 26.39
C LEU A 574 7.28 0.92 25.71
N SER A 575 7.35 0.92 24.37
CA SER A 575 7.81 -0.23 23.58
C SER A 575 8.34 0.22 22.22
N LEU A 576 9.36 -0.48 21.74
CA LEU A 576 9.94 -0.33 20.40
C LEU A 576 9.67 -1.58 19.56
N ALA A 577 9.56 -1.42 18.25
CA ALA A 577 9.48 -2.55 17.32
C ALA A 577 10.78 -3.35 17.27
N ALA A 578 11.92 -2.64 17.26
CA ALA A 578 13.27 -3.19 17.29
C ALA A 578 14.25 -2.15 17.83
N GLY A 579 15.42 -2.61 18.27
CA GLY A 579 16.46 -1.73 18.83
C GLY A 579 16.21 -1.37 20.30
N ASP A 580 17.06 -0.49 20.82
CA ASP A 580 17.10 -0.09 22.23
C ASP A 580 17.02 1.44 22.43
N ARG A 581 16.95 2.19 21.34
CA ARG A 581 16.88 3.66 21.32
C ARG A 581 15.69 4.13 20.49
N PRO A 582 14.78 4.96 21.06
CA PRO A 582 13.71 5.56 20.28
C PRO A 582 14.26 6.45 19.16
N GLY A 583 13.72 6.32 17.95
CA GLY A 583 14.00 7.15 16.78
C GLY A 583 12.78 8.02 16.44
N ILE A 584 12.99 9.32 16.34
CA ILE A 584 11.96 10.32 16.05
C ILE A 584 12.41 11.11 14.83
N ALA A 585 11.66 11.02 13.72
CA ALA A 585 11.91 11.85 12.54
C ALA A 585 11.24 13.23 12.67
N GLU A 586 10.06 13.29 13.31
CA GLU A 586 9.39 14.57 13.55
C GLU A 586 8.42 14.44 14.74
N PHE A 587 8.29 15.51 15.50
CA PHE A 587 7.33 15.61 16.59
C PHE A 587 6.65 16.98 16.58
N SER A 588 5.35 17.00 16.79
CA SER A 588 4.61 18.27 16.96
C SER A 588 3.51 18.13 17.99
N VAL A 589 3.03 19.25 18.51
CA VAL A 589 1.90 19.30 19.43
C VAL A 589 0.68 19.89 18.74
N LEU A 590 -0.50 19.49 19.21
CA LEU A 590 -1.78 20.08 18.80
C LEU A 590 -2.31 20.90 19.95
N THR A 591 -2.64 22.17 19.67
CA THR A 591 -3.18 23.12 20.65
C THR A 591 -4.63 23.52 20.32
N GLU A 592 -5.34 24.15 21.27
CA GLU A 592 -6.66 24.75 21.02
C GLU A 592 -6.60 26.00 20.16
#